data_132033843540ddbd3848b43285cc5d22
#
_entry.id   132033843540ddbd3848b43285cc5d22
#
_cell.length_a   1.000
_cell.length_b   1.000
_cell.length_c   1.000
_cell.angle_alpha   90.00
_cell.angle_beta   90.00
_cell.angle_gamma   90.00
#
_symmetry.space_group_name_H-M   'P 1'
#
loop_
_entity.id
_entity.type
_entity.pdbx_description
1 polymer ?
#
loop_
_entity_poly.entity_id
_entity_poly.type
_entity_poly.pdbx_seq_one_letter_code
_entity_poly.pdbx_strand_id
1 'polypeptide(L)'
;RGYMKKRVLSILLAATFTVSMFAGATMVSAAENEATEETASTGDFNITVNLASEPQTMDPALNTTSDGSNMANHLFEGLMKWEDSGAEVNGSDGTAHSAQLAPGQAESYEKTENEDGTVTYTFKLRDGIKWSDGKDVTAGDFEYAWKRLVDPATAADYSYMLDCVVNANEIIAGEKDASELAVKAVDDKTFEVTLVNDLPYFEELCAFPAMMPVRQDIIEEAGDNWTFDVATYISNGAYKMKEWTHNSQIVVEKNENYYDYEKLGPETITFKLMDNQNAMLSGFNSGELDFIEDVPQAEIANLIASGDMKIVDYIGTYYVCFQTQKAPFDDARVRKAFSLAIDRTYIVNQVTQSGQVEAGGFVPAGVYDAEGATGDDFRTVGGDYYKPTDADYE
;
A
#
# COMPACT_ATOMS: atom_id res chain seq x y z
N ARG A 1 -2.64 24.90 25.11
CA ARG A 1 -1.98 25.11 23.77
C ARG A 1 -1.49 23.80 23.15
N GLY A 2 -1.09 22.77 23.93
CA GLY A 2 -0.68 21.44 23.42
C GLY A 2 -1.85 20.55 23.00
N TYR A 3 -2.97 20.62 23.70
CA TYR A 3 -4.14 19.77 23.46
C TYR A 3 -4.83 20.04 22.12
N MET A 4 -4.85 21.31 21.71
CA MET A 4 -5.47 21.70 20.42
C MET A 4 -4.60 21.31 19.21
N LYS A 5 -3.27 21.30 19.37
CA LYS A 5 -2.34 20.81 18.33
C LYS A 5 -2.47 19.30 18.11
N LYS A 6 -2.63 18.51 19.18
CA LYS A 6 -2.81 17.05 19.08
C LYS A 6 -4.10 16.65 18.33
N ARG A 7 -5.22 17.37 18.53
CA ARG A 7 -6.49 17.08 17.84
C ARG A 7 -6.46 17.41 16.34
N VAL A 8 -5.83 18.52 15.98
CA VAL A 8 -5.69 18.92 14.56
C VAL A 8 -4.74 17.94 13.84
N LEU A 9 -3.71 17.48 14.52
CA LEU A 9 -2.74 16.55 13.96
C LEU A 9 -3.32 15.13 13.76
N SER A 10 -4.19 14.65 14.68
CA SER A 10 -4.86 13.35 14.52
C SER A 10 -5.73 13.28 13.26
N ILE A 11 -6.36 14.38 12.87
CA ILE A 11 -7.17 14.48 11.64
C ILE A 11 -6.27 14.44 10.40
N LEU A 12 -5.08 15.04 10.46
CA LEU A 12 -4.14 15.04 9.34
C LEU A 12 -3.40 13.70 9.18
N LEU A 13 -3.25 12.93 10.23
CA LEU A 13 -2.40 11.73 10.24
C LEU A 13 -3.12 10.45 9.82
N ALA A 14 -4.43 10.35 10.01
CA ALA A 14 -5.22 9.34 9.31
C ALA A 14 -5.03 9.46 7.78
N ALA A 15 -4.64 10.65 7.33
CA ALA A 15 -4.35 10.99 5.95
C ALA A 15 -2.94 10.61 5.45
N THR A 16 -1.97 10.39 6.33
CA THR A 16 -0.58 10.13 5.91
C THR A 16 -0.27 8.66 5.65
N PHE A 17 -1.07 7.73 6.16
CA PHE A 17 -1.00 6.31 5.76
C PHE A 17 -1.52 6.05 4.35
N THR A 18 -2.13 7.04 3.78
CA THR A 18 -2.69 7.02 2.45
C THR A 18 -2.19 8.25 1.69
N VAL A 19 -0.89 8.46 1.62
CA VAL A 19 -0.33 9.61 0.88
C VAL A 19 -0.51 9.49 -0.63
N SER A 20 -0.97 8.35 -1.11
CA SER A 20 -1.75 8.28 -2.34
C SER A 20 -3.23 8.69 -2.15
N MET A 21 -3.66 9.20 -0.99
CA MET A 21 -5.06 9.32 -0.59
C MET A 21 -5.50 10.71 -0.13
N PHE A 22 -4.97 11.80 -0.62
CA PHE A 22 -5.55 13.11 -0.36
C PHE A 22 -5.82 13.91 -1.64
N ALA A 23 -7.02 13.75 -2.15
CA ALA A 23 -7.68 14.75 -2.96
C ALA A 23 -9.00 15.11 -2.27
N GLY A 24 -9.11 16.35 -1.87
CA GLY A 24 -10.10 16.91 -0.99
C GLY A 24 -11.55 16.47 -1.17
N ALA A 25 -12.20 16.12 -0.07
CA ALA A 25 -13.63 16.03 0.03
C ALA A 25 -14.22 17.42 0.32
N THR A 26 -14.86 18.03 -0.66
CA THR A 26 -15.82 19.10 -0.41
C THR A 26 -17.13 18.46 0.00
N MET A 27 -17.48 18.54 1.27
CA MET A 27 -18.80 18.19 1.76
C MET A 27 -19.81 19.25 1.32
N VAL A 28 -20.76 18.87 0.50
CA VAL A 28 -21.99 19.65 0.30
C VAL A 28 -23.03 19.12 1.29
N SER A 29 -23.16 19.78 2.43
CA SER A 29 -24.33 19.68 3.28
C SER A 29 -25.25 20.86 2.98
N ALA A 30 -26.43 20.59 2.47
CA ALA A 30 -27.47 21.58 2.35
C ALA A 30 -28.09 21.80 3.74
N ALA A 31 -27.61 22.82 4.46
CA ALA A 31 -28.34 23.52 5.51
C ALA A 31 -27.80 24.93 5.57
N GLU A 32 -28.65 25.91 5.24
CA GLU A 32 -28.37 27.33 5.37
C GLU A 32 -27.98 27.67 6.82
N ASN A 33 -26.67 27.90 7.02
CA ASN A 33 -26.14 28.79 8.05
C ASN A 33 -24.79 29.27 7.54
N GLU A 34 -24.62 30.57 7.46
CA GLU A 34 -23.35 31.23 7.16
C GLU A 34 -22.29 30.80 8.16
N ALA A 35 -21.62 29.70 7.89
CA ALA A 35 -20.35 29.33 8.48
C ALA A 35 -19.31 29.68 7.42
N THR A 36 -18.47 30.65 7.70
CA THR A 36 -17.24 30.92 6.99
C THR A 36 -16.54 29.61 6.70
N GLU A 37 -16.40 29.27 5.41
CA GLU A 37 -15.49 28.22 4.96
C GLU A 37 -14.09 28.58 5.48
N GLU A 38 -13.67 27.96 6.58
CA GLU A 38 -12.25 27.77 6.82
C GLU A 38 -11.78 26.79 5.75
N THR A 39 -11.41 27.31 4.60
CA THR A 39 -10.48 26.62 3.71
C THR A 39 -9.30 26.22 4.58
N ALA A 40 -9.12 24.93 4.79
CA ALA A 40 -7.91 24.42 5.43
C ALA A 40 -6.74 25.03 4.66
N SER A 41 -6.06 25.98 5.28
CA SER A 41 -4.88 26.60 4.71
C SER A 41 -3.90 25.47 4.46
N THR A 42 -3.60 25.18 3.19
CA THR A 42 -2.41 24.44 2.77
C THR A 42 -1.20 25.34 3.06
N GLY A 43 -1.03 25.73 4.33
CA GLY A 43 0.16 26.44 4.76
C GLY A 43 1.32 25.46 4.81
N ASP A 44 2.49 25.93 4.44
CA ASP A 44 3.75 25.20 4.50
C ASP A 44 3.93 24.57 5.88
N PHE A 45 3.72 23.28 6.03
CA PHE A 45 3.96 22.54 7.24
C PHE A 45 4.76 21.27 6.96
N ASN A 46 5.47 20.80 7.95
CA ASN A 46 6.29 19.60 7.88
C ASN A 46 5.82 18.61 8.92
N ILE A 47 5.96 17.33 8.65
CA ILE A 47 5.69 16.27 9.62
C ILE A 47 6.90 15.36 9.78
N THR A 48 7.03 14.81 10.99
CA THR A 48 8.01 13.79 11.33
C THR A 48 7.28 12.55 11.83
N VAL A 49 7.49 11.44 11.15
CA VAL A 49 6.85 10.15 11.46
C VAL A 49 7.92 9.08 11.67
N ASN A 50 7.59 7.96 12.29
CA ASN A 50 8.51 6.84 12.27
C ASN A 50 8.24 5.94 11.04
N LEU A 51 9.33 5.39 10.51
CA LEU A 51 9.33 4.19 9.68
C LEU A 51 10.07 3.14 10.48
N ALA A 52 9.49 1.95 10.67
CA ALA A 52 9.98 1.00 11.68
C ALA A 52 11.44 0.61 11.46
N SER A 53 11.82 0.26 10.24
CA SER A 53 13.20 -0.08 9.91
C SER A 53 13.64 0.57 8.60
N GLU A 54 14.93 0.52 8.33
CA GLU A 54 15.41 0.90 7.01
C GLU A 54 14.90 -0.10 5.96
N PRO A 55 14.24 0.35 4.88
CA PRO A 55 13.81 -0.53 3.80
C PRO A 55 14.98 -1.34 3.24
N GLN A 56 14.78 -2.63 3.05
CA GLN A 56 15.81 -3.51 2.46
C GLN A 56 16.15 -3.11 1.04
N THR A 57 15.17 -2.58 0.34
CA THR A 57 15.32 -2.00 -1.00
C THR A 57 14.29 -0.91 -1.21
N MET A 58 14.64 0.07 -2.00
CA MET A 58 13.75 1.15 -2.46
C MET A 58 13.31 0.93 -3.92
N ASP A 59 13.69 -0.20 -4.53
CA ASP A 59 13.26 -0.59 -5.87
C ASP A 59 11.83 -1.15 -5.80
N PRO A 60 10.84 -0.55 -6.47
CA PRO A 60 9.46 -1.05 -6.45
C PRO A 60 9.31 -2.51 -6.86
N ALA A 61 10.09 -2.98 -7.85
CA ALA A 61 10.04 -4.37 -8.33
C ALA A 61 10.61 -5.38 -7.34
N LEU A 62 11.56 -4.97 -6.50
CA LEU A 62 12.26 -5.85 -5.56
C LEU A 62 11.74 -5.76 -4.13
N ASN A 63 10.92 -4.76 -3.83
CA ASN A 63 10.41 -4.56 -2.49
C ASN A 63 9.35 -5.60 -2.11
N THR A 64 9.51 -6.18 -0.90
CA THR A 64 8.57 -7.13 -0.30
C THR A 64 8.20 -6.76 1.14
N THR A 65 8.59 -5.58 1.59
CA THR A 65 8.38 -5.12 2.96
C THR A 65 7.35 -3.99 3.04
N SER A 66 6.66 -3.87 4.16
CA SER A 66 5.72 -2.79 4.41
C SER A 66 6.41 -1.42 4.37
N ASP A 67 7.61 -1.32 4.97
CA ASP A 67 8.38 -0.06 5.02
C ASP A 67 8.74 0.42 3.61
N GLY A 68 9.23 -0.51 2.76
CA GLY A 68 9.52 -0.19 1.35
C GLY A 68 8.26 0.14 0.55
N SER A 69 7.12 -0.53 0.82
CA SER A 69 5.84 -0.21 0.18
C SER A 69 5.32 1.16 0.59
N ASN A 70 5.48 1.54 1.86
CA ASN A 70 5.16 2.87 2.33
C ASN A 70 5.97 3.94 1.58
N MET A 71 7.27 3.71 1.44
CA MET A 71 8.12 4.62 0.67
C MET A 71 7.74 4.66 -0.81
N ALA A 72 7.49 3.51 -1.44
CA ALA A 72 7.08 3.43 -2.84
C ALA A 72 5.78 4.23 -3.09
N ASN A 73 4.78 4.11 -2.23
CA ASN A 73 3.51 4.85 -2.36
C ASN A 73 3.65 6.37 -2.21
N HIS A 74 4.71 6.86 -1.56
CA HIS A 74 5.00 8.30 -1.50
C HIS A 74 5.77 8.79 -2.73
N LEU A 75 6.66 7.95 -3.25
CA LEU A 75 7.65 8.34 -4.24
C LEU A 75 7.26 7.96 -5.67
N PHE A 76 6.39 6.97 -5.83
CA PHE A 76 5.90 6.53 -7.15
C PHE A 76 4.38 6.50 -7.19
N GLU A 77 3.83 6.47 -8.40
CA GLU A 77 2.42 6.25 -8.66
C GLU A 77 2.24 5.34 -9.89
N GLY A 78 1.35 4.35 -9.77
CA GLY A 78 1.02 3.40 -10.82
C GLY A 78 0.02 3.94 -11.85
N LEU A 79 -0.45 3.06 -12.75
CA LEU A 79 -1.56 3.38 -13.65
C LEU A 79 -2.83 3.75 -12.88
N MET A 80 -3.10 2.99 -11.82
CA MET A 80 -4.16 3.24 -10.84
C MET A 80 -3.52 3.60 -9.50
N LYS A 81 -4.31 4.15 -8.58
CA LYS A 81 -3.92 4.47 -7.20
C LYS A 81 -5.07 4.25 -6.24
N TRP A 82 -4.75 4.20 -4.96
CA TRP A 82 -5.74 4.28 -3.88
C TRP A 82 -5.91 5.73 -3.44
N GLU A 83 -7.14 6.15 -3.19
CA GLU A 83 -7.45 7.46 -2.62
C GLU A 83 -8.50 7.36 -1.52
N ASP A 84 -8.66 8.43 -0.74
CA ASP A 84 -9.68 8.53 0.29
C ASP A 84 -11.07 8.47 -0.33
N SER A 85 -11.90 7.51 0.11
CA SER A 85 -13.28 7.37 -0.35
C SER A 85 -14.24 8.36 0.32
N GLY A 86 -13.81 9.05 1.38
CA GLY A 86 -14.68 9.82 2.27
C GLY A 86 -15.62 8.97 3.14
N ALA A 87 -15.56 7.63 3.04
CA ALA A 87 -16.38 6.73 3.85
C ALA A 87 -15.64 6.34 5.13
N GLU A 88 -16.26 6.61 6.28
CA GLU A 88 -15.68 6.34 7.59
C GLU A 88 -15.45 4.83 7.81
N VAL A 89 -14.27 4.51 8.31
CA VAL A 89 -13.92 3.13 8.72
C VAL A 89 -14.59 2.79 10.05
N ASN A 90 -15.08 1.57 10.19
CA ASN A 90 -15.61 1.07 11.45
C ASN A 90 -14.59 1.21 12.60
N GLY A 91 -15.06 1.67 13.76
CA GLY A 91 -14.19 1.94 14.90
C GLY A 91 -13.46 3.28 14.86
N SER A 92 -13.56 4.01 13.75
CA SER A 92 -13.12 5.40 13.63
C SER A 92 -14.06 6.34 14.39
N ASP A 93 -13.61 7.56 14.63
CA ASP A 93 -14.41 8.67 15.17
C ASP A 93 -14.59 9.78 14.11
N GLY A 94 -14.69 9.40 12.85
CA GLY A 94 -14.76 10.30 11.69
C GLY A 94 -13.39 10.81 11.23
N THR A 95 -12.29 10.21 11.71
CA THR A 95 -10.93 10.64 11.38
C THR A 95 -10.19 9.67 10.46
N ALA A 96 -10.78 8.51 10.17
CA ALA A 96 -10.23 7.52 9.23
C ALA A 96 -11.30 7.10 8.23
N HIS A 97 -10.95 7.13 6.97
CA HIS A 97 -11.79 6.72 5.86
C HIS A 97 -11.24 5.48 5.18
N SER A 98 -12.12 4.72 4.52
CA SER A 98 -11.71 3.61 3.67
C SER A 98 -11.05 4.12 2.39
N ALA A 99 -10.22 3.28 1.80
CA ALA A 99 -9.65 3.55 0.49
C ALA A 99 -10.61 3.17 -0.64
N GLN A 100 -10.52 3.88 -1.75
CA GLN A 100 -11.12 3.49 -3.02
C GLN A 100 -10.09 3.52 -4.13
N LEU A 101 -10.27 2.65 -5.13
CA LEU A 101 -9.43 2.66 -6.31
C LEU A 101 -9.79 3.85 -7.21
N ALA A 102 -8.77 4.53 -7.72
CA ALA A 102 -8.91 5.69 -8.58
C ALA A 102 -7.87 5.70 -9.71
N PRO A 103 -8.12 6.44 -10.81
CA PRO A 103 -7.12 6.70 -11.84
C PRO A 103 -5.88 7.39 -11.28
N GLY A 104 -4.71 6.77 -11.46
CA GLY A 104 -3.39 7.31 -11.10
C GLY A 104 -2.75 8.06 -12.28
N GLN A 105 -1.61 7.56 -12.78
CA GLN A 105 -0.95 8.11 -13.98
C GLN A 105 -1.78 7.93 -15.27
N ALA A 106 -2.63 6.90 -15.32
CA ALA A 106 -3.65 6.80 -16.34
C ALA A 106 -4.86 7.69 -15.97
N GLU A 107 -5.41 8.45 -16.92
CA GLU A 107 -6.66 9.19 -16.74
C GLU A 107 -7.89 8.31 -16.99
N SER A 108 -7.74 7.26 -17.81
CA SER A 108 -8.81 6.34 -18.19
C SER A 108 -8.24 5.05 -18.77
N TYR A 109 -9.08 4.04 -18.87
CA TYR A 109 -8.79 2.83 -19.62
C TYR A 109 -10.02 2.31 -20.35
N GLU A 110 -9.79 1.53 -21.40
CA GLU A 110 -10.80 0.74 -22.11
C GLU A 110 -10.48 -0.73 -21.99
N LYS A 111 -11.52 -1.55 -21.81
CA LYS A 111 -11.43 -3.01 -21.72
C LYS A 111 -12.09 -3.63 -22.94
N THR A 112 -11.38 -4.53 -23.63
CA THR A 112 -11.86 -5.23 -24.83
C THR A 112 -11.70 -6.73 -24.65
N GLU A 113 -12.79 -7.47 -24.77
CA GLU A 113 -12.76 -8.93 -24.87
C GLU A 113 -12.40 -9.33 -26.31
N ASN A 114 -11.37 -10.15 -26.48
CA ASN A 114 -10.90 -10.60 -27.77
C ASN A 114 -11.61 -11.90 -28.19
N GLU A 115 -11.63 -12.20 -29.49
CA GLU A 115 -12.29 -13.41 -30.05
C GLU A 115 -11.68 -14.71 -29.51
N ASP A 116 -10.44 -14.71 -29.06
CA ASP A 116 -9.74 -15.87 -28.49
C ASP A 116 -9.93 -16.03 -26.97
N GLY A 117 -10.73 -15.18 -26.36
CA GLY A 117 -11.04 -15.19 -24.92
C GLY A 117 -10.05 -14.43 -24.05
N THR A 118 -9.00 -13.85 -24.63
CA THR A 118 -8.11 -12.93 -23.93
C THR A 118 -8.80 -11.56 -23.73
N VAL A 119 -8.28 -10.74 -22.81
CA VAL A 119 -8.81 -9.40 -22.53
C VAL A 119 -7.72 -8.37 -22.66
N THR A 120 -7.94 -7.34 -23.46
CA THR A 120 -6.99 -6.23 -23.60
C THR A 120 -7.48 -5.01 -22.87
N TYR A 121 -6.64 -4.48 -21.98
CA TYR A 121 -6.80 -3.16 -21.39
C TYR A 121 -5.94 -2.16 -22.14
N THR A 122 -6.53 -1.03 -22.51
CA THR A 122 -5.86 0.08 -23.17
C THR A 122 -5.93 1.30 -22.25
N PHE A 123 -4.83 1.59 -21.56
CA PHE A 123 -4.72 2.73 -20.67
C PHE A 123 -4.31 3.99 -21.42
N LYS A 124 -4.95 5.12 -21.09
CA LYS A 124 -4.58 6.45 -21.54
C LYS A 124 -3.90 7.21 -20.41
N LEU A 125 -2.63 7.53 -20.59
CA LEU A 125 -1.87 8.31 -19.62
C LEU A 125 -2.30 9.78 -19.63
N ARG A 126 -2.31 10.41 -18.45
CA ARG A 126 -2.60 11.84 -18.30
C ARG A 126 -1.64 12.69 -19.11
N ASP A 127 -2.11 13.84 -19.54
CA ASP A 127 -1.24 14.85 -20.12
C ASP A 127 -0.37 15.51 -19.04
N GLY A 128 0.88 15.82 -19.39
CA GLY A 128 1.79 16.60 -18.56
C GLY A 128 2.33 15.87 -17.31
N ILE A 129 2.14 14.56 -17.17
CA ILE A 129 2.76 13.78 -16.09
C ILE A 129 4.28 13.71 -16.28
N LYS A 130 5.00 13.88 -15.17
CA LYS A 130 6.47 14.02 -15.20
C LYS A 130 7.13 13.24 -14.08
N TRP A 131 8.35 12.84 -14.37
CA TRP A 131 9.31 12.41 -13.39
C TRP A 131 9.79 13.59 -12.53
N SER A 132 10.35 13.30 -11.36
CA SER A 132 10.87 14.34 -10.44
C SER A 132 12.02 15.16 -11.01
N ASP A 133 12.67 14.69 -12.07
CA ASP A 133 13.68 15.44 -12.84
C ASP A 133 13.09 16.31 -13.96
N GLY A 134 11.77 16.31 -14.13
CA GLY A 134 11.03 17.10 -15.12
C GLY A 134 10.89 16.45 -16.50
N LYS A 135 11.46 15.25 -16.74
CA LYS A 135 11.19 14.48 -17.96
C LYS A 135 9.75 13.97 -17.97
N ASP A 136 9.18 13.76 -19.14
CA ASP A 136 7.83 13.21 -19.26
C ASP A 136 7.79 11.73 -18.86
N VAL A 137 6.73 11.34 -18.16
CA VAL A 137 6.37 9.93 -17.94
C VAL A 137 5.65 9.44 -19.19
N THR A 138 6.07 8.29 -19.69
CA THR A 138 5.56 7.69 -20.91
C THR A 138 5.06 6.25 -20.69
N ALA A 139 4.27 5.75 -21.63
CA ALA A 139 3.86 4.34 -21.66
C ALA A 139 5.06 3.38 -21.77
N GLY A 140 6.17 3.84 -22.35
CA GLY A 140 7.43 3.08 -22.41
C GLY A 140 8.03 2.80 -21.04
N ASP A 141 7.85 3.69 -20.07
CA ASP A 141 8.35 3.49 -18.70
C ASP A 141 7.59 2.35 -18.00
N PHE A 142 6.28 2.24 -18.24
CA PHE A 142 5.46 1.12 -17.76
C PHE A 142 5.80 -0.18 -18.47
N GLU A 143 5.98 -0.15 -19.80
CA GLU A 143 6.40 -1.32 -20.57
C GLU A 143 7.73 -1.88 -20.06
N TYR A 144 8.71 -1.02 -19.85
CA TYR A 144 10.01 -1.40 -19.30
C TYR A 144 9.86 -1.99 -17.88
N ALA A 145 9.15 -1.30 -17.00
CA ALA A 145 8.98 -1.73 -15.60
C ALA A 145 8.32 -3.11 -15.50
N TRP A 146 7.25 -3.37 -16.27
CA TRP A 146 6.52 -4.63 -16.20
C TRP A 146 7.30 -5.79 -16.84
N LYS A 147 8.04 -5.54 -17.94
CA LYS A 147 8.95 -6.53 -18.51
C LYS A 147 10.09 -6.87 -17.54
N ARG A 148 10.65 -5.86 -16.88
CA ARG A 148 11.66 -6.05 -15.84
C ARG A 148 11.13 -6.85 -14.65
N LEU A 149 9.90 -6.62 -14.22
CA LEU A 149 9.28 -7.32 -13.08
C LEU A 149 9.18 -8.84 -13.31
N VAL A 150 8.89 -9.29 -14.53
CA VAL A 150 8.77 -10.71 -14.85
C VAL A 150 10.09 -11.35 -15.33
N ASP A 151 11.12 -10.55 -15.59
CA ASP A 151 12.42 -11.05 -16.02
C ASP A 151 13.08 -11.84 -14.88
N PRO A 152 13.42 -13.15 -15.08
CA PRO A 152 14.12 -13.93 -14.07
C PRO A 152 15.44 -13.31 -13.60
N ALA A 153 16.10 -12.48 -14.43
CA ALA A 153 17.33 -11.79 -14.07
C ALA A 153 17.09 -10.73 -12.97
N THR A 154 15.90 -10.16 -12.88
CA THR A 154 15.52 -9.21 -11.82
C THR A 154 15.30 -9.92 -10.48
N ALA A 155 14.92 -11.21 -10.51
CA ALA A 155 14.64 -12.02 -9.32
C ALA A 155 13.59 -11.39 -8.40
N ALA A 156 12.55 -10.77 -8.98
CA ALA A 156 11.49 -10.11 -8.25
C ALA A 156 10.54 -11.14 -7.63
N ASP A 157 10.37 -11.10 -6.29
CA ASP A 157 9.49 -12.01 -5.56
C ASP A 157 8.02 -11.85 -5.97
N TYR A 158 7.61 -10.63 -6.36
CA TYR A 158 6.25 -10.32 -6.80
C TYR A 158 6.02 -10.44 -8.32
N SER A 159 6.95 -11.07 -9.06
CA SER A 159 6.78 -11.33 -10.50
C SER A 159 5.47 -12.06 -10.83
N TYR A 160 5.02 -12.96 -9.95
CA TYR A 160 3.78 -13.74 -10.11
C TYR A 160 2.51 -12.88 -10.14
N MET A 161 2.54 -11.64 -9.68
CA MET A 161 1.38 -10.73 -9.77
C MET A 161 1.00 -10.40 -11.22
N LEU A 162 1.92 -10.58 -12.15
CA LEU A 162 1.65 -10.48 -13.59
C LEU A 162 1.31 -11.81 -14.25
N ASP A 163 1.07 -12.91 -13.50
CA ASP A 163 0.75 -14.24 -14.06
C ASP A 163 -0.53 -14.25 -14.92
N CYS A 164 -1.39 -13.26 -14.71
CA CYS A 164 -2.58 -13.01 -15.52
C CYS A 164 -2.27 -12.44 -16.92
N VAL A 165 -1.07 -11.89 -17.15
CA VAL A 165 -0.67 -11.33 -18.44
C VAL A 165 -0.17 -12.44 -19.37
N VAL A 166 -0.57 -12.38 -20.64
CA VAL A 166 -0.17 -13.37 -21.66
C VAL A 166 1.37 -13.44 -21.74
N ASN A 167 1.92 -14.63 -21.72
CA ASN A 167 3.32 -15.02 -21.70
C ASN A 167 4.06 -14.84 -20.36
N ALA A 168 3.46 -14.23 -19.34
CA ALA A 168 4.18 -13.94 -18.09
C ALA A 168 4.69 -15.22 -17.41
N ASN A 169 3.87 -16.26 -17.32
CA ASN A 169 4.27 -17.52 -16.66
C ASN A 169 5.45 -18.21 -17.37
N GLU A 170 5.48 -18.21 -18.69
CA GLU A 170 6.59 -18.80 -19.47
C GLU A 170 7.88 -17.96 -19.33
N ILE A 171 7.73 -16.64 -19.22
CA ILE A 171 8.89 -15.73 -18.98
C ILE A 171 9.46 -15.97 -17.57
N ILE A 172 8.61 -15.98 -16.54
CA ILE A 172 8.99 -16.24 -15.15
C ILE A 172 9.68 -17.60 -15.01
N ALA A 173 9.21 -18.61 -15.79
CA ALA A 173 9.84 -19.93 -15.85
C ALA A 173 11.15 -19.97 -16.64
N GLY A 174 11.52 -18.88 -17.31
CA GLY A 174 12.72 -18.81 -18.17
C GLY A 174 12.56 -19.52 -19.54
N GLU A 175 11.33 -19.76 -19.97
CA GLU A 175 11.00 -20.42 -21.23
C GLU A 175 10.85 -19.43 -22.40
N LYS A 176 10.59 -18.15 -22.08
CA LYS A 176 10.49 -17.03 -23.02
C LYS A 176 11.30 -15.83 -22.58
N ASP A 177 11.59 -14.95 -23.52
CA ASP A 177 12.26 -13.67 -23.26
C ASP A 177 11.26 -12.65 -22.69
N ALA A 178 11.73 -11.77 -21.77
CA ALA A 178 10.88 -10.74 -21.14
C ALA A 178 10.25 -9.79 -22.17
N SER A 179 10.87 -9.59 -23.34
CA SER A 179 10.30 -8.80 -24.44
C SER A 179 9.00 -9.37 -25.03
N GLU A 180 8.72 -10.66 -24.77
CA GLU A 180 7.51 -11.35 -25.27
C GLU A 180 6.30 -11.15 -24.32
N LEU A 181 6.45 -10.48 -23.17
CA LEU A 181 5.33 -10.11 -22.31
C LEU A 181 4.29 -9.31 -23.11
N ALA A 182 3.02 -9.68 -23.01
CA ALA A 182 1.97 -9.02 -23.78
C ALA A 182 1.58 -7.65 -23.19
N VAL A 183 2.57 -6.78 -23.08
CA VAL A 183 2.44 -5.35 -22.74
C VAL A 183 3.12 -4.52 -23.83
N LYS A 184 2.56 -3.35 -24.13
CA LYS A 184 3.05 -2.51 -25.22
C LYS A 184 2.75 -1.03 -25.01
N ALA A 185 3.76 -0.20 -25.12
CA ALA A 185 3.59 1.22 -25.41
C ALA A 185 3.24 1.38 -26.89
N VAL A 186 1.98 1.70 -27.17
CA VAL A 186 1.49 1.94 -28.55
C VAL A 186 2.04 3.28 -29.06
N ASP A 187 2.06 4.24 -28.16
CA ASP A 187 2.68 5.57 -28.27
C ASP A 187 3.05 6.06 -26.88
N ASP A 188 3.56 7.28 -26.73
CA ASP A 188 4.02 7.82 -25.44
C ASP A 188 2.91 7.89 -24.38
N LYS A 189 1.63 7.89 -24.78
CA LYS A 189 0.46 8.08 -23.92
C LYS A 189 -0.50 6.89 -23.88
N THR A 190 -0.22 5.84 -24.64
CA THR A 190 -1.11 4.70 -24.76
C THR A 190 -0.36 3.43 -24.37
N PHE A 191 -0.78 2.82 -23.27
CA PHE A 191 -0.25 1.54 -22.79
C PHE A 191 -1.28 0.44 -22.90
N GLU A 192 -0.96 -0.63 -23.62
CA GLU A 192 -1.81 -1.82 -23.77
C GLU A 192 -1.24 -2.99 -22.97
N VAL A 193 -2.14 -3.75 -22.34
CA VAL A 193 -1.82 -5.03 -21.70
C VAL A 193 -2.86 -6.05 -22.03
N THR A 194 -2.46 -7.27 -22.40
CA THR A 194 -3.37 -8.38 -22.74
C THR A 194 -3.30 -9.46 -21.66
N LEU A 195 -4.44 -9.72 -21.04
CA LEU A 195 -4.63 -10.75 -20.03
C LEU A 195 -5.07 -12.07 -20.66
N VAL A 196 -4.69 -13.19 -20.04
CA VAL A 196 -5.09 -14.54 -20.47
C VAL A 196 -6.60 -14.77 -20.38
N ASN A 197 -7.28 -14.08 -19.49
CA ASN A 197 -8.74 -14.05 -19.30
C ASN A 197 -9.13 -12.80 -18.51
N ASP A 198 -10.43 -12.56 -18.37
CA ASP A 198 -10.93 -11.50 -17.50
C ASP A 198 -10.56 -11.73 -16.04
N LEU A 199 -10.07 -10.67 -15.38
CA LEU A 199 -9.66 -10.69 -13.99
C LEU A 199 -10.30 -9.50 -13.27
N PRO A 200 -11.29 -9.73 -12.37
CA PRO A 200 -12.07 -8.65 -11.76
C PRO A 200 -11.28 -7.66 -10.91
N TYR A 201 -10.10 -8.05 -10.43
CA TYR A 201 -9.23 -7.23 -9.58
C TYR A 201 -7.97 -6.74 -10.30
N PHE A 202 -7.93 -6.76 -11.62
CA PHE A 202 -6.75 -6.35 -12.38
C PHE A 202 -6.41 -4.86 -12.17
N GLU A 203 -7.43 -4.02 -12.09
CA GLU A 203 -7.23 -2.59 -11.83
C GLU A 203 -6.59 -2.34 -10.46
N GLU A 204 -6.91 -3.16 -9.45
CA GLU A 204 -6.27 -3.10 -8.13
C GLU A 204 -4.79 -3.47 -8.19
N LEU A 205 -4.43 -4.47 -9.02
CA LEU A 205 -3.03 -4.81 -9.27
C LEU A 205 -2.27 -3.62 -9.88
N CYS A 206 -2.91 -2.84 -10.76
CA CYS A 206 -2.29 -1.66 -11.37
C CYS A 206 -1.97 -0.52 -10.37
N ALA A 207 -2.48 -0.60 -9.12
CA ALA A 207 -2.15 0.30 -8.03
C ALA A 207 -1.08 -0.28 -7.07
N PHE A 208 -0.65 -1.52 -7.29
CA PHE A 208 0.31 -2.18 -6.40
C PHE A 208 1.75 -1.67 -6.67
N PRO A 209 2.59 -1.47 -5.63
CA PRO A 209 3.93 -0.89 -5.79
C PRO A 209 4.81 -1.55 -6.85
N ALA A 210 4.81 -2.89 -6.97
CA ALA A 210 5.62 -3.58 -7.96
C ALA A 210 5.25 -3.27 -9.42
N MET A 211 4.03 -2.72 -9.66
CA MET A 211 3.56 -2.30 -10.98
C MET A 211 3.87 -0.85 -11.33
N MET A 212 4.51 -0.11 -10.42
CA MET A 212 4.87 1.29 -10.63
C MET A 212 5.98 1.40 -11.70
N PRO A 213 5.98 2.48 -12.51
CA PRO A 213 6.97 2.68 -13.56
C PRO A 213 8.33 3.01 -12.95
N VAL A 214 9.39 2.66 -13.67
CA VAL A 214 10.77 3.03 -13.33
C VAL A 214 11.52 3.50 -14.57
N ARG A 215 12.59 4.27 -14.36
CA ARG A 215 13.40 4.88 -15.43
C ARG A 215 14.44 3.90 -15.94
N GLN A 216 14.24 3.45 -17.19
CA GLN A 216 15.20 2.55 -17.86
C GLN A 216 16.59 3.16 -17.95
N ASP A 217 16.72 4.40 -18.41
CA ASP A 217 18.02 5.08 -18.59
C ASP A 217 18.80 5.19 -17.27
N ILE A 218 18.11 5.44 -16.16
CA ILE A 218 18.75 5.51 -14.84
C ILE A 218 19.22 4.13 -14.38
N ILE A 219 18.36 3.11 -14.51
CA ILE A 219 18.70 1.75 -14.07
C ILE A 219 19.85 1.17 -14.92
N GLU A 220 19.86 1.40 -16.23
CA GLU A 220 20.95 0.95 -17.12
C GLU A 220 22.27 1.66 -16.84
N GLU A 221 22.25 2.94 -16.44
CA GLU A 221 23.46 3.70 -16.11
C GLU A 221 24.01 3.36 -14.72
N ALA A 222 23.13 3.33 -13.69
CA ALA A 222 23.52 3.16 -12.29
C ALA A 222 23.56 1.69 -11.84
N GLY A 223 22.93 0.76 -12.60
CA GLY A 223 22.77 -0.64 -12.21
C GLY A 223 21.99 -0.76 -10.90
N ASP A 224 22.28 -1.77 -10.10
CA ASP A 224 21.59 -2.05 -8.82
C ASP A 224 21.71 -0.89 -7.80
N ASN A 225 22.60 0.06 -8.04
CA ASN A 225 22.82 1.19 -7.14
C ASN A 225 21.87 2.38 -7.39
N TRP A 226 20.98 2.31 -8.38
CA TRP A 226 20.10 3.42 -8.73
C TRP A 226 19.22 3.90 -7.56
N THR A 227 18.94 3.03 -6.60
CA THR A 227 18.12 3.35 -5.42
C THR A 227 18.90 3.92 -4.24
N PHE A 228 20.23 3.89 -4.26
CA PHE A 228 21.07 4.27 -3.10
C PHE A 228 21.51 5.74 -3.08
N ASP A 229 21.34 6.46 -4.19
CA ASP A 229 21.71 7.87 -4.28
C ASP A 229 20.48 8.71 -4.61
N VAL A 230 20.24 9.75 -3.81
CA VAL A 230 19.15 10.72 -4.04
C VAL A 230 19.18 11.27 -5.47
N ALA A 231 20.36 11.47 -6.05
CA ALA A 231 20.52 12.00 -7.40
C ALA A 231 20.07 11.04 -8.51
N THR A 232 20.11 9.72 -8.26
CA THR A 232 19.67 8.69 -9.20
C THR A 232 18.28 8.15 -8.88
N TYR A 233 17.75 8.45 -7.69
CA TYR A 233 16.43 8.01 -7.28
C TYR A 233 15.34 8.92 -7.85
N ILE A 234 15.12 8.82 -9.16
CA ILE A 234 14.11 9.61 -9.89
C ILE A 234 12.77 8.88 -9.82
N SER A 235 11.75 9.57 -9.34
CA SER A 235 10.41 9.03 -9.05
C SER A 235 9.32 9.87 -9.71
N ASN A 236 8.09 9.36 -9.79
CA ASN A 236 6.95 10.02 -10.46
C ASN A 236 5.77 10.29 -9.53
N GLY A 237 5.93 10.04 -8.23
CA GLY A 237 4.87 10.18 -7.23
C GLY A 237 4.71 11.60 -6.68
N ALA A 238 3.86 11.70 -5.66
CA ALA A 238 3.51 12.95 -4.99
C ALA A 238 4.70 13.63 -4.31
N TYR A 239 5.63 12.83 -3.82
CA TYR A 239 6.86 13.28 -3.18
C TYR A 239 8.08 12.77 -3.94
N LYS A 240 9.21 13.46 -3.76
CA LYS A 240 10.53 13.03 -4.24
C LYS A 240 11.50 12.93 -3.07
N MET A 241 12.50 12.08 -3.19
CA MET A 241 13.52 11.92 -2.16
C MET A 241 14.40 13.18 -2.10
N LYS A 242 14.55 13.71 -0.89
CA LYS A 242 15.37 14.89 -0.60
C LYS A 242 16.68 14.50 0.08
N GLU A 243 16.62 13.60 1.06
CA GLU A 243 17.74 13.16 1.85
C GLU A 243 17.55 11.73 2.31
N TRP A 244 18.63 10.95 2.32
CA TRP A 244 18.66 9.65 2.95
C TRP A 244 19.92 9.53 3.81
N THR A 245 19.74 9.57 5.11
CA THR A 245 20.79 9.27 6.09
C THR A 245 20.55 7.85 6.61
N HIS A 246 21.34 6.91 6.11
CA HIS A 246 21.20 5.48 6.43
C HIS A 246 21.16 5.22 7.93
N ASN A 247 20.28 4.30 8.36
CA ASN A 247 20.01 3.93 9.75
C ASN A 247 19.55 5.10 10.64
N SER A 248 19.08 6.20 10.07
CA SER A 248 18.65 7.38 10.80
C SER A 248 17.33 7.94 10.29
N GLN A 249 17.29 8.41 9.05
CA GLN A 249 16.08 9.02 8.48
C GLN A 249 16.08 9.06 6.96
N ILE A 250 14.87 9.10 6.41
CA ILE A 250 14.60 9.45 5.01
C ILE A 250 13.76 10.73 5.02
N VAL A 251 14.13 11.72 4.23
CA VAL A 251 13.36 12.96 4.07
C VAL A 251 12.86 13.04 2.63
N VAL A 252 11.57 13.21 2.49
CA VAL A 252 10.94 13.47 1.20
C VAL A 252 10.33 14.87 1.18
N GLU A 253 10.28 15.48 0.01
CA GLU A 253 9.64 16.79 -0.22
C GLU A 253 8.62 16.69 -1.34
N LYS A 254 7.65 17.60 -1.38
CA LYS A 254 6.67 17.67 -2.47
C LYS A 254 7.38 17.65 -3.81
N ASN A 255 6.85 16.86 -4.73
CA ASN A 255 7.32 16.83 -6.12
C ASN A 255 6.59 17.92 -6.92
N GLU A 256 7.28 18.99 -7.27
CA GLU A 256 6.74 20.12 -8.04
C GLU A 256 6.27 19.74 -9.45
N ASN A 257 6.66 18.56 -9.91
CA ASN A 257 6.26 18.01 -11.21
C ASN A 257 5.04 17.08 -11.12
N TYR A 258 4.52 16.84 -9.91
CA TYR A 258 3.34 15.99 -9.73
C TYR A 258 2.07 16.71 -10.19
N TYR A 259 1.23 16.03 -10.95
CA TYR A 259 0.06 16.66 -11.60
C TYR A 259 -0.98 17.22 -10.61
N ASP A 260 -1.06 16.68 -9.39
CA ASP A 260 -1.95 17.12 -8.30
C ASP A 260 -1.19 17.86 -7.18
N TYR A 261 -0.07 18.52 -7.52
CA TYR A 261 0.81 19.22 -6.57
C TYR A 261 0.06 20.11 -5.56
N GLU A 262 -0.91 20.87 -6.02
CA GLU A 262 -1.68 21.81 -5.19
C GLU A 262 -2.54 21.13 -4.12
N LYS A 263 -2.80 19.82 -4.25
CA LYS A 263 -3.58 19.04 -3.30
C LYS A 263 -2.73 18.38 -2.24
N LEU A 264 -1.41 18.42 -2.38
CA LEU A 264 -0.50 17.74 -1.46
C LEU A 264 -0.48 18.43 -0.08
N GLY A 265 -0.39 17.61 0.96
CA GLY A 265 -0.37 18.05 2.36
C GLY A 265 0.95 18.67 2.78
N PRO A 266 1.81 17.96 3.55
CA PRO A 266 3.06 18.53 4.07
C PRO A 266 4.06 18.89 2.98
N GLU A 267 4.85 19.95 3.20
CA GLU A 267 5.98 20.33 2.33
C GLU A 267 7.09 19.29 2.38
N THR A 268 7.37 18.78 3.59
CA THR A 268 8.32 17.67 3.80
C THR A 268 7.76 16.66 4.78
N ILE A 269 8.13 15.40 4.56
CA ILE A 269 7.89 14.31 5.48
C ILE A 269 9.26 13.74 5.88
N THR A 270 9.56 13.73 7.17
CA THR A 270 10.75 13.09 7.72
C THR A 270 10.37 11.74 8.30
N PHE A 271 10.84 10.66 7.70
CA PHE A 271 10.68 9.30 8.21
C PHE A 271 11.88 8.94 9.09
N LYS A 272 11.68 8.86 10.40
CA LYS A 272 12.71 8.38 11.34
C LYS A 272 12.77 6.86 11.32
N LEU A 273 13.95 6.31 11.08
CA LEU A 273 14.21 4.87 11.08
C LEU A 273 14.36 4.41 12.54
N MET A 274 13.27 3.89 13.12
CA MET A 274 13.18 3.61 14.54
C MET A 274 12.21 2.44 14.78
N ASP A 275 12.70 1.35 15.36
CA ASP A 275 11.96 0.11 15.65
C ASP A 275 11.65 -0.10 17.13
N ASN A 276 12.22 0.72 18.03
CA ASN A 276 12.00 0.60 19.46
C ASN A 276 10.72 1.33 19.89
N GLN A 277 9.67 0.60 20.24
CA GLN A 277 8.36 1.14 20.61
C GLN A 277 8.40 2.13 21.78
N ASN A 278 9.29 1.94 22.78
CA ASN A 278 9.43 2.90 23.88
C ASN A 278 10.06 4.22 23.42
N ALA A 279 11.03 4.14 22.50
CA ALA A 279 11.63 5.33 21.91
C ALA A 279 10.64 6.08 21.03
N MET A 280 9.85 5.37 20.22
CA MET A 280 8.76 5.93 19.40
C MET A 280 7.76 6.68 20.28
N LEU A 281 7.24 6.03 21.32
CA LEU A 281 6.28 6.67 22.23
C LEU A 281 6.87 7.86 22.97
N SER A 282 8.15 7.79 23.35
CA SER A 282 8.86 8.91 23.95
C SER A 282 8.99 10.09 22.97
N GLY A 283 9.35 9.82 21.71
CA GLY A 283 9.42 10.81 20.64
C GLY A 283 8.06 11.48 20.39
N PHE A 284 6.99 10.68 20.33
CA PHE A 284 5.64 11.19 20.18
C PHE A 284 5.23 12.08 21.37
N ASN A 285 5.44 11.62 22.59
CA ASN A 285 5.12 12.39 23.80
C ASN A 285 5.91 13.69 23.94
N SER A 286 7.15 13.73 23.44
CA SER A 286 7.97 14.94 23.43
C SER A 286 7.65 15.90 22.28
N GLY A 287 6.91 15.46 21.27
CA GLY A 287 6.61 16.20 20.06
C GLY A 287 7.74 16.17 19.02
N GLU A 288 8.67 15.22 19.14
CA GLU A 288 9.68 14.94 18.11
C GLU A 288 9.06 14.16 16.94
N LEU A 289 8.11 13.27 17.24
CA LEU A 289 7.31 12.55 16.26
C LEU A 289 5.87 13.04 16.28
N ASP A 290 5.33 13.31 15.12
CA ASP A 290 3.93 13.72 14.95
C ASP A 290 2.98 12.51 14.88
N PHE A 291 3.51 11.35 14.47
CA PHE A 291 2.76 10.09 14.36
C PHE A 291 3.67 8.88 14.60
N ILE A 292 3.10 7.83 15.19
CA ILE A 292 3.71 6.51 15.35
C ILE A 292 2.66 5.41 15.10
N GLU A 293 3.07 4.31 14.49
CA GLU A 293 2.20 3.14 14.25
C GLU A 293 2.17 2.22 15.45
N ASP A 294 3.35 1.94 15.99
CA ASP A 294 3.55 0.95 17.04
C ASP A 294 3.75 1.59 18.40
N VAL A 295 3.13 1.00 19.41
CA VAL A 295 3.23 1.43 20.80
C VAL A 295 3.54 0.24 21.72
N PRO A 296 4.20 0.45 22.87
CA PRO A 296 4.40 -0.60 23.84
C PRO A 296 3.05 -1.16 24.32
N GLN A 297 2.92 -2.48 24.32
CA GLN A 297 1.69 -3.16 24.73
C GLN A 297 1.14 -2.69 26.09
N ALA A 298 2.03 -2.44 27.05
CA ALA A 298 1.63 -1.97 28.39
C ALA A 298 0.94 -0.61 28.38
N GLU A 299 1.12 0.18 27.33
CA GLU A 299 0.56 1.54 27.21
C GLU A 299 -0.72 1.60 26.39
N ILE A 300 -1.09 0.54 25.67
CA ILE A 300 -2.27 0.51 24.78
C ILE A 300 -3.54 0.96 25.51
N ALA A 301 -3.86 0.37 26.65
CA ALA A 301 -5.07 0.71 27.41
C ALA A 301 -5.09 2.19 27.86
N ASN A 302 -3.93 2.71 28.25
CA ASN A 302 -3.82 4.12 28.66
C ASN A 302 -3.98 5.06 27.47
N LEU A 303 -3.38 4.74 26.33
CA LEU A 303 -3.43 5.55 25.10
C LEU A 303 -4.83 5.55 24.48
N ILE A 304 -5.55 4.42 24.54
CA ILE A 304 -6.96 4.36 24.15
C ILE A 304 -7.80 5.25 25.09
N ALA A 305 -7.61 5.11 26.40
CA ALA A 305 -8.39 5.87 27.40
C ALA A 305 -8.13 7.38 27.32
N SER A 306 -6.91 7.81 26.95
CA SER A 306 -6.59 9.23 26.74
C SER A 306 -7.08 9.76 25.38
N GLY A 307 -7.44 8.88 24.46
CA GLY A 307 -7.82 9.24 23.09
C GLY A 307 -6.61 9.59 22.19
N ASP A 308 -5.38 9.29 22.64
CA ASP A 308 -4.17 9.48 21.84
C ASP A 308 -3.92 8.33 20.85
N MET A 309 -4.58 7.17 21.05
CA MET A 309 -4.51 6.00 20.16
C MET A 309 -5.88 5.75 19.51
N LYS A 310 -5.87 5.51 18.20
CA LYS A 310 -7.02 5.07 17.42
C LYS A 310 -6.79 3.62 16.98
N ILE A 311 -7.86 2.83 17.03
CA ILE A 311 -7.88 1.47 16.49
C ILE A 311 -8.84 1.49 15.31
N VAL A 312 -8.35 1.06 14.15
CA VAL A 312 -9.12 0.97 12.91
C VAL A 312 -9.03 -0.45 12.35
N ASP A 313 -10.06 -0.85 11.62
CA ASP A 313 -10.07 -2.16 10.98
C ASP A 313 -8.97 -2.27 9.92
N TYR A 314 -8.37 -3.45 9.84
CA TYR A 314 -7.33 -3.77 8.88
C TYR A 314 -7.61 -5.11 8.21
N ILE A 315 -7.52 -5.16 6.88
CA ILE A 315 -7.73 -6.38 6.10
C ILE A 315 -6.46 -7.23 6.15
N GLY A 316 -6.39 -8.13 7.11
CA GLY A 316 -5.23 -8.99 7.28
C GLY A 316 -5.48 -10.14 8.25
N THR A 317 -4.76 -11.24 8.06
CA THR A 317 -4.77 -12.39 8.96
C THR A 317 -3.35 -12.76 9.34
N TYR A 318 -3.07 -12.73 10.64
CA TYR A 318 -1.81 -13.26 11.17
C TYR A 318 -1.90 -14.77 11.38
N TYR A 319 -0.98 -15.53 10.80
CA TYR A 319 -1.04 -16.99 10.80
C TYR A 319 0.34 -17.64 10.90
N VAL A 320 0.36 -18.91 11.29
CA VAL A 320 1.57 -19.74 11.36
C VAL A 320 1.66 -20.61 10.11
N CYS A 321 2.76 -20.49 9.38
CA CYS A 321 3.07 -21.35 8.24
C CYS A 321 3.71 -22.66 8.71
N PHE A 322 3.25 -23.78 8.16
CA PHE A 322 3.86 -25.09 8.37
C PHE A 322 4.57 -25.57 7.11
N GLN A 323 5.78 -26.11 7.23
CA GLN A 323 6.44 -26.80 6.13
C GLN A 323 5.78 -28.18 5.93
N THR A 324 4.75 -28.23 5.09
CA THR A 324 3.87 -29.42 4.91
C THR A 324 4.53 -30.58 4.18
N GLN A 325 5.72 -30.39 3.62
CA GLN A 325 6.50 -31.44 2.96
C GLN A 325 7.53 -32.12 3.89
N LYS A 326 7.59 -31.72 5.16
CA LYS A 326 8.55 -32.23 6.13
C LYS A 326 7.86 -32.72 7.41
N ALA A 327 8.29 -33.88 7.91
CA ALA A 327 7.86 -34.39 9.21
C ALA A 327 8.25 -33.38 10.33
N PRO A 328 7.41 -33.21 11.35
CA PRO A 328 6.12 -33.89 11.57
C PRO A 328 4.93 -33.19 10.90
N PHE A 329 5.14 -32.06 10.18
CA PHE A 329 4.07 -31.21 9.65
C PHE A 329 3.51 -31.69 8.30
N ASP A 330 4.02 -32.76 7.73
CA ASP A 330 3.42 -33.49 6.62
C ASP A 330 2.10 -34.19 7.04
N ASP A 331 1.94 -34.53 8.35
CA ASP A 331 0.69 -35.05 8.87
C ASP A 331 -0.28 -33.92 9.28
N ALA A 332 -1.47 -33.92 8.64
CA ALA A 332 -2.52 -32.93 8.91
C ALA A 332 -3.02 -32.97 10.37
N ARG A 333 -2.96 -34.13 11.04
CA ARG A 333 -3.36 -34.25 12.45
C ARG A 333 -2.43 -33.49 13.37
N VAL A 334 -1.12 -33.46 13.06
CA VAL A 334 -0.13 -32.67 13.81
C VAL A 334 -0.42 -31.19 13.63
N ARG A 335 -0.67 -30.72 12.42
CA ARG A 335 -1.03 -29.32 12.16
C ARG A 335 -2.32 -28.91 12.90
N LYS A 336 -3.34 -29.80 12.89
CA LYS A 336 -4.58 -29.58 13.65
C LYS A 336 -4.31 -29.48 15.16
N ALA A 337 -3.49 -30.36 15.71
CA ALA A 337 -3.12 -30.33 17.13
C ALA A 337 -2.42 -29.02 17.52
N PHE A 338 -1.49 -28.52 16.71
CA PHE A 338 -0.89 -27.20 16.92
C PHE A 338 -1.94 -26.08 16.89
N SER A 339 -2.85 -26.11 15.92
CA SER A 339 -3.93 -25.12 15.82
C SER A 339 -4.85 -25.14 17.05
N LEU A 340 -5.17 -26.30 17.58
CA LEU A 340 -5.99 -26.46 18.79
C LEU A 340 -5.26 -26.01 20.07
N ALA A 341 -3.95 -26.16 20.12
CA ALA A 341 -3.14 -25.75 21.27
C ALA A 341 -3.00 -24.21 21.40
N ILE A 342 -3.32 -23.45 20.35
CA ILE A 342 -3.25 -21.99 20.37
C ILE A 342 -4.57 -21.42 20.91
N ASP A 343 -4.50 -20.80 22.08
CA ASP A 343 -5.62 -20.05 22.68
C ASP A 343 -5.71 -18.67 22.04
N ARG A 344 -6.55 -18.56 21.00
CA ARG A 344 -6.75 -17.30 20.24
C ARG A 344 -7.41 -16.23 21.10
N THR A 345 -8.38 -16.62 21.93
CA THR A 345 -9.06 -15.73 22.87
C THR A 345 -8.07 -15.07 23.82
N TYR A 346 -7.13 -15.85 24.38
CA TYR A 346 -6.09 -15.32 25.25
C TYR A 346 -5.17 -14.34 24.49
N ILE A 347 -4.78 -14.70 23.25
CA ILE A 347 -3.90 -13.84 22.44
C ILE A 347 -4.55 -12.50 22.20
N VAL A 348 -5.77 -12.44 21.66
CA VAL A 348 -6.40 -11.17 21.30
C VAL A 348 -6.78 -10.32 22.52
N ASN A 349 -7.20 -10.95 23.63
CA ASN A 349 -7.69 -10.24 24.81
C ASN A 349 -6.62 -9.93 25.85
N GLN A 350 -5.51 -10.70 25.89
CA GLN A 350 -4.49 -10.57 26.94
C GLN A 350 -3.09 -10.27 26.40
N VAL A 351 -2.81 -10.63 25.14
CA VAL A 351 -1.48 -10.42 24.56
C VAL A 351 -1.46 -9.21 23.63
N THR A 352 -2.26 -9.16 22.59
CA THR A 352 -2.21 -8.06 21.61
C THR A 352 -3.01 -6.84 22.06
N GLN A 353 -4.24 -6.99 22.53
CA GLN A 353 -5.11 -5.97 23.11
C GLN A 353 -5.39 -4.74 22.20
N SER A 354 -5.09 -4.83 20.91
CA SER A 354 -5.22 -3.73 19.94
C SER A 354 -6.44 -3.89 19.00
N GLY A 355 -7.50 -4.57 19.47
CA GLY A 355 -8.74 -4.71 18.70
C GLY A 355 -8.77 -5.86 17.71
N GLN A 356 -7.70 -6.68 17.60
CA GLN A 356 -7.71 -7.87 16.75
C GLN A 356 -8.83 -8.83 17.16
N VAL A 357 -9.37 -9.54 16.17
CA VAL A 357 -10.39 -10.58 16.38
C VAL A 357 -9.81 -11.98 16.14
N GLU A 358 -10.42 -12.97 16.80
CA GLU A 358 -10.03 -14.37 16.60
C GLU A 358 -10.28 -14.81 15.17
N ALA A 359 -9.25 -15.32 14.49
CA ALA A 359 -9.38 -15.80 13.12
C ALA A 359 -10.05 -17.19 13.08
N GLY A 360 -11.25 -17.27 12.54
CA GLY A 360 -11.97 -18.50 12.25
C GLY A 360 -11.62 -19.13 10.89
N GLY A 361 -10.85 -18.42 10.06
CA GLY A 361 -10.40 -18.84 8.74
C GLY A 361 -9.25 -17.97 8.23
N PHE A 362 -8.71 -18.33 7.06
CA PHE A 362 -7.56 -17.62 6.48
C PHE A 362 -7.95 -16.26 5.89
N VAL A 363 -9.07 -16.19 5.18
CA VAL A 363 -9.56 -14.93 4.61
C VAL A 363 -10.19 -14.09 5.72
N PRO A 364 -9.73 -12.85 5.97
CA PRO A 364 -10.30 -11.97 6.98
C PRO A 364 -11.66 -11.41 6.56
N ALA A 365 -12.35 -10.71 7.45
CA ALA A 365 -13.47 -9.85 7.11
C ALA A 365 -13.00 -8.66 6.27
N GLY A 366 -13.90 -8.09 5.46
CA GLY A 366 -13.61 -6.99 4.55
C GLY A 366 -13.17 -7.43 3.15
N VAL A 367 -13.08 -8.75 2.88
CA VAL A 367 -12.87 -9.30 1.54
C VAL A 367 -14.22 -9.72 0.99
N TYR A 368 -14.61 -9.12 -0.11
CA TYR A 368 -15.91 -9.35 -0.75
C TYR A 368 -15.81 -10.38 -1.87
N ASP A 369 -16.96 -10.88 -2.34
CA ASP A 369 -17.04 -11.80 -3.48
C ASP A 369 -16.85 -11.09 -4.83
N ALA A 370 -17.18 -11.79 -5.94
CA ALA A 370 -16.98 -11.28 -7.30
C ALA A 370 -17.77 -9.99 -7.64
N GLU A 371 -18.73 -9.58 -6.81
CA GLU A 371 -19.44 -8.32 -6.97
C GLU A 371 -18.71 -7.13 -6.31
N GLY A 372 -17.53 -7.38 -5.78
CA GLY A 372 -16.71 -6.37 -5.09
C GLY A 372 -17.36 -5.81 -3.83
N ALA A 373 -17.15 -4.54 -3.52
CA ALA A 373 -17.66 -3.91 -2.30
C ALA A 373 -19.20 -3.92 -2.16
N THR A 374 -19.93 -4.26 -3.22
CA THR A 374 -21.40 -4.43 -3.20
C THR A 374 -21.83 -5.88 -2.98
N GLY A 375 -20.90 -6.82 -3.03
CA GLY A 375 -21.13 -8.23 -2.79
C GLY A 375 -21.17 -8.61 -1.32
N ASP A 376 -21.33 -9.89 -1.05
CA ASP A 376 -21.31 -10.43 0.31
C ASP A 376 -19.86 -10.57 0.82
N ASP A 377 -19.65 -10.23 2.09
CA ASP A 377 -18.38 -10.48 2.77
C ASP A 377 -18.07 -11.98 2.82
N PHE A 378 -16.87 -12.36 2.34
CA PHE A 378 -16.45 -13.77 2.24
C PHE A 378 -16.50 -14.48 3.58
N ARG A 379 -16.17 -13.80 4.68
CA ARG A 379 -16.20 -14.42 6.01
C ARG A 379 -17.63 -14.71 6.45
N THR A 380 -18.57 -13.83 6.12
CA THR A 380 -19.99 -14.01 6.40
C THR A 380 -20.57 -15.21 5.63
N VAL A 381 -20.28 -15.31 4.33
CA VAL A 381 -20.77 -16.40 3.46
C VAL A 381 -20.04 -17.72 3.73
N GLY A 382 -18.71 -17.70 3.78
CA GLY A 382 -17.86 -18.88 3.98
C GLY A 382 -17.91 -19.43 5.39
N GLY A 383 -18.23 -18.60 6.38
CA GLY A 383 -18.24 -18.94 7.80
C GLY A 383 -16.86 -19.33 8.32
N ASP A 384 -16.80 -19.81 9.55
CA ASP A 384 -15.55 -20.22 10.18
C ASP A 384 -15.20 -21.67 9.86
N TYR A 385 -13.97 -21.90 9.46
CA TYR A 385 -13.41 -23.24 9.27
C TYR A 385 -12.83 -23.81 10.56
N TYR A 386 -12.43 -22.93 11.50
CA TYR A 386 -11.95 -23.32 12.80
C TYR A 386 -13.06 -23.15 13.84
N LYS A 387 -13.71 -24.27 14.17
CA LYS A 387 -14.76 -24.36 15.21
C LYS A 387 -14.45 -25.55 16.08
N PRO A 388 -13.48 -25.43 17.00
CA PRO A 388 -13.13 -26.55 17.88
C PRO A 388 -14.30 -26.91 18.78
N THR A 389 -14.46 -28.21 18.99
CA THR A 389 -15.42 -28.80 19.95
C THR A 389 -14.67 -29.46 21.09
N ASP A 390 -15.33 -29.74 22.21
CA ASP A 390 -14.71 -30.44 23.32
C ASP A 390 -14.05 -31.76 22.87
N ALA A 391 -14.65 -32.48 21.92
CA ALA A 391 -14.10 -33.69 21.34
C ALA A 391 -12.80 -33.49 20.52
N ASP A 392 -12.49 -32.30 20.12
CA ASP A 392 -11.22 -32.00 19.43
C ASP A 392 -10.04 -31.89 20.40
N TYR A 393 -10.32 -31.72 21.69
CA TYR A 393 -9.31 -31.64 22.76
C TYR A 393 -9.12 -32.97 23.53
N GLU A 394 -9.98 -33.97 23.29
CA GLU A 394 -9.86 -35.35 23.82
C GLU A 394 -8.97 -36.23 22.91
#